data_49b264e8f72bcb683e3491d116d47cde
#
_entry.id   49b264e8f72bcb683e3491d116d47cde
#
_cell.length_a   1.000
_cell.length_b   1.000
_cell.length_c   1.000
_cell.angle_alpha   90.00
_cell.angle_beta   90.00
_cell.angle_gamma   90.00
#
_symmetry.space_group_name_H-M   'P 1'
#
loop_
_entity.id
_entity.type
_entity.pdbx_description
1 polymer ?
#
loop_
_entity_poly.entity_id
_entity_poly.type
_entity_poly.pdbx_seq_one_letter_code
_entity_poly.pdbx_strand_id
1 'polypeptide(L)'
;MSATLTISQAGPALTIQDMGRSGWRAQGLTKGGAADPVALYEGAALLGQSPEFAVIEMTGTGGTFTADADIRIALTGATMAANIDGDAIVWNASHMLPAGAKLTIGGTTGGTYGYLHVGGGIASDTLLGARASHLSAGLGQPLAAGGALPLGADKSRETGLKLPRDSRFDGGTVRVVASMQTNHFTADERERFETTAFTRDPRANRMGVRMDHDGDGFSAEGGLSILSEVIVPGDIQITGDGAPFVLMGECQTTGGYPRIGTVIPRDLPRVAQAASGTAIRFEFITLEQAITLETQHRQDIKALGGQVTPLVRDPAKIRNLLAYQLVGGAISAA
;
A
#
# COMPACT_ATOMS: atom_id res chain seq x y z
N MET A 1 -25.81 -18.98 0.00
CA MET A 1 -25.08 -18.65 1.26
C MET A 1 -23.88 -17.83 0.86
N SER A 2 -23.51 -16.80 1.59
CA SER A 2 -22.26 -16.04 1.35
C SER A 2 -21.10 -16.91 1.79
N ALA A 3 -20.00 -16.94 1.00
CA ALA A 3 -18.77 -17.64 1.36
C ALA A 3 -18.11 -16.97 2.57
N THR A 4 -17.33 -17.74 3.30
CA THR A 4 -16.57 -17.29 4.49
C THR A 4 -15.09 -17.58 4.30
N LEU A 5 -14.24 -16.58 4.60
CA LEU A 5 -12.80 -16.72 4.68
C LEU A 5 -12.38 -16.88 6.14
N THR A 6 -11.79 -18.02 6.48
CA THR A 6 -11.30 -18.34 7.83
C THR A 6 -9.80 -18.11 7.91
N ILE A 7 -9.35 -17.50 9.01
CA ILE A 7 -7.94 -17.22 9.31
C ILE A 7 -7.44 -18.28 10.27
N SER A 8 -6.55 -19.16 9.83
CA SER A 8 -5.94 -20.18 10.71
C SER A 8 -4.64 -19.71 11.36
N GLN A 9 -3.93 -18.82 10.69
CA GLN A 9 -2.76 -18.10 11.24
C GLN A 9 -2.82 -16.63 10.82
N ALA A 10 -2.52 -15.71 11.73
CA ALA A 10 -2.44 -14.28 11.46
C ALA A 10 -1.03 -13.78 11.74
N GLY A 11 -0.47 -12.99 10.82
CA GLY A 11 0.72 -12.19 11.09
C GLY A 11 0.42 -11.07 12.09
N PRO A 12 1.44 -10.33 12.56
CA PRO A 12 1.31 -9.42 13.70
C PRO A 12 0.40 -8.21 13.43
N ALA A 13 0.15 -7.85 12.19
CA ALA A 13 -0.62 -6.66 11.84
C ALA A 13 -1.47 -6.88 10.57
N LEU A 14 -2.39 -7.85 10.63
CA LEU A 14 -3.44 -8.03 9.65
C LEU A 14 -4.64 -7.15 10.01
N THR A 15 -5.13 -6.34 9.05
CA THR A 15 -6.32 -5.51 9.25
C THR A 15 -7.22 -5.53 8.02
N ILE A 16 -8.51 -5.31 8.24
CA ILE A 16 -9.42 -5.00 7.12
C ILE A 16 -9.18 -3.55 6.73
N GLN A 17 -8.99 -3.30 5.43
CA GLN A 17 -8.83 -1.95 4.89
C GLN A 17 -9.71 -1.78 3.65
N ASP A 18 -10.11 -0.54 3.40
CA ASP A 18 -10.78 -0.08 2.19
C ASP A 18 -10.25 1.32 1.81
N MET A 19 -11.00 2.12 1.07
CA MET A 19 -10.61 3.49 0.73
C MET A 19 -10.70 4.47 1.90
N GLY A 20 -11.07 3.99 3.11
CA GLY A 20 -11.16 4.78 4.34
C GLY A 20 -12.43 5.63 4.43
N ARG A 21 -12.60 6.31 5.58
CA ARG A 21 -13.79 7.10 5.95
C ARG A 21 -13.56 8.60 5.83
N SER A 22 -14.17 9.21 4.83
CA SER A 22 -14.10 10.66 4.62
C SER A 22 -15.14 11.40 5.47
N GLY A 23 -14.88 12.71 5.74
CA GLY A 23 -15.87 13.61 6.36
C GLY A 23 -15.76 13.75 7.87
N TRP A 24 -14.88 13.03 8.57
CA TRP A 24 -14.80 13.00 10.03
C TRP A 24 -13.64 13.82 10.63
N ARG A 25 -12.91 14.56 9.79
CA ARG A 25 -11.74 15.30 10.25
C ARG A 25 -12.10 16.38 11.30
N ALA A 26 -13.23 17.08 11.12
CA ALA A 26 -13.70 18.09 12.08
C ALA A 26 -14.01 17.50 13.45
N GLN A 27 -14.24 16.19 13.54
CA GLN A 27 -14.45 15.43 14.77
C GLN A 27 -13.16 14.76 15.30
N GLY A 28 -12.01 15.13 14.74
CA GLY A 28 -10.71 14.61 15.18
C GLY A 28 -10.30 13.27 14.58
N LEU A 29 -11.00 12.76 13.56
CA LEU A 29 -10.72 11.47 12.94
C LEU A 29 -10.22 11.62 11.51
N THR A 30 -9.01 11.14 11.23
CA THR A 30 -8.46 11.08 9.88
C THR A 30 -9.13 9.98 9.05
N LYS A 31 -8.93 10.03 7.74
CA LYS A 31 -9.58 9.12 6.79
C LYS A 31 -9.23 7.65 7.03
N GLY A 32 -7.99 7.35 7.43
CA GLY A 32 -7.49 5.98 7.46
C GLY A 32 -7.52 5.33 6.07
N GLY A 33 -7.92 4.06 6.01
CA GLY A 33 -7.93 3.28 4.78
C GLY A 33 -6.59 2.62 4.48
N ALA A 34 -6.45 1.97 3.33
CA ALA A 34 -5.23 1.29 2.94
C ALA A 34 -4.01 2.22 2.98
N ALA A 35 -2.87 1.72 3.49
CA ALA A 35 -1.61 2.44 3.50
C ALA A 35 -1.09 2.71 2.08
N ASP A 36 -1.42 1.83 1.14
CA ASP A 36 -1.16 1.95 -0.29
C ASP A 36 -2.48 1.82 -1.08
N PRO A 37 -3.20 2.91 -1.32
CA PRO A 37 -4.46 2.87 -2.07
C PRO A 37 -4.32 2.36 -3.52
N VAL A 38 -3.12 2.47 -4.13
CA VAL A 38 -2.88 1.97 -5.50
C VAL A 38 -3.09 0.46 -5.56
N ALA A 39 -2.68 -0.27 -4.52
CA ALA A 39 -2.88 -1.71 -4.42
C ALA A 39 -4.37 -2.12 -4.48
N LEU A 40 -5.29 -1.27 -3.96
CA LEU A 40 -6.72 -1.52 -4.04
C LEU A 40 -7.23 -1.43 -5.49
N TYR A 41 -6.74 -0.46 -6.26
CA TYR A 41 -7.06 -0.34 -7.69
C TYR A 41 -6.47 -1.49 -8.51
N GLU A 42 -5.25 -1.94 -8.18
CA GLU A 42 -4.62 -3.11 -8.82
C GLU A 42 -5.46 -4.38 -8.60
N GLY A 43 -5.85 -4.66 -7.36
CA GLY A 43 -6.69 -5.81 -7.02
C GLY A 43 -8.09 -5.73 -7.64
N ALA A 44 -8.67 -4.53 -7.69
CA ALA A 44 -9.94 -4.29 -8.37
C ALA A 44 -9.84 -4.59 -9.88
N ALA A 45 -8.76 -4.17 -10.54
CA ALA A 45 -8.51 -4.45 -11.96
C ALA A 45 -8.32 -5.96 -12.20
N LEU A 46 -7.57 -6.66 -11.35
CA LEU A 46 -7.32 -8.11 -11.43
C LEU A 46 -8.58 -8.96 -11.23
N LEU A 47 -9.54 -8.49 -10.43
CA LEU A 47 -10.79 -9.21 -10.13
C LEU A 47 -11.99 -8.66 -10.91
N GLY A 48 -11.84 -7.58 -11.67
CA GLY A 48 -12.95 -6.95 -12.39
C GLY A 48 -14.05 -6.47 -11.45
N GLN A 49 -13.70 -5.83 -10.33
CA GLN A 49 -14.62 -5.38 -9.28
C GLN A 49 -14.36 -3.93 -8.84
N SER A 50 -15.16 -3.43 -7.88
CA SER A 50 -14.98 -2.09 -7.34
C SER A 50 -13.72 -1.99 -6.46
N PRO A 51 -12.92 -0.92 -6.56
CA PRO A 51 -11.82 -0.63 -5.63
C PRO A 51 -12.30 -0.25 -4.22
N GLU A 52 -13.59 0.04 -4.04
CA GLU A 52 -14.20 0.34 -2.73
C GLU A 52 -14.42 -0.91 -1.87
N PHE A 53 -14.23 -2.11 -2.42
CA PHE A 53 -14.37 -3.33 -1.65
C PHE A 53 -13.23 -3.46 -0.62
N ALA A 54 -13.62 -3.86 0.59
CA ALA A 54 -12.67 -4.08 1.66
C ALA A 54 -11.81 -5.34 1.40
N VAL A 55 -10.56 -5.24 1.80
CA VAL A 55 -9.48 -6.21 1.59
C VAL A 55 -8.76 -6.50 2.90
N ILE A 56 -7.89 -7.50 2.94
CA ILE A 56 -6.95 -7.69 4.05
C ILE A 56 -5.64 -7.01 3.70
N GLU A 57 -5.22 -6.05 4.53
CA GLU A 57 -3.88 -5.47 4.52
C GLU A 57 -2.98 -6.23 5.49
N MET A 58 -1.77 -6.55 5.03
CA MET A 58 -0.76 -7.33 5.74
C MET A 58 0.53 -6.51 5.84
N THR A 59 0.99 -6.24 7.07
CA THR A 59 2.24 -5.48 7.29
C THR A 59 3.40 -6.44 7.51
N GLY A 60 4.34 -6.48 6.57
CA GLY A 60 5.58 -7.28 6.68
C GLY A 60 5.39 -8.79 6.58
N THR A 61 4.31 -9.33 7.11
CA THR A 61 4.00 -10.78 7.13
C THR A 61 2.51 -11.00 6.96
N GLY A 62 2.14 -11.98 6.14
CA GLY A 62 0.76 -12.35 5.91
C GLY A 62 0.19 -13.32 6.94
N GLY A 63 -0.47 -14.35 6.48
CA GLY A 63 -1.16 -15.35 7.31
C GLY A 63 -1.54 -16.58 6.53
N THR A 64 -2.37 -17.42 7.13
CA THR A 64 -2.91 -18.63 6.50
C THR A 64 -4.43 -18.57 6.52
N PHE A 65 -5.02 -18.81 5.35
CA PHE A 65 -6.43 -18.62 5.08
C PHE A 65 -7.03 -19.84 4.40
N THR A 66 -8.30 -20.13 4.67
CA THR A 66 -9.11 -21.14 3.97
C THR A 66 -10.50 -20.56 3.70
N ALA A 67 -11.13 -20.99 2.62
CA ALA A 67 -12.51 -20.59 2.33
C ALA A 67 -13.43 -21.82 2.31
N ASP A 68 -14.69 -21.64 2.68
CA ASP A 68 -15.73 -22.69 2.70
C ASP A 68 -16.37 -22.94 1.30
N ALA A 69 -15.98 -22.14 0.31
CA ALA A 69 -16.39 -22.25 -1.10
C ALA A 69 -15.21 -21.86 -2.00
N ASP A 70 -15.31 -22.20 -3.30
CA ASP A 70 -14.36 -21.68 -4.31
C ASP A 70 -14.51 -20.18 -4.39
N ILE A 71 -13.40 -19.45 -4.18
CA ILE A 71 -13.35 -17.99 -4.24
C ILE A 71 -12.23 -17.50 -5.16
N ARG A 72 -12.45 -16.37 -5.81
CA ARG A 72 -11.40 -15.65 -6.52
C ARG A 72 -10.62 -14.78 -5.54
N ILE A 73 -9.30 -14.80 -5.67
CA ILE A 73 -8.41 -13.93 -4.90
C ILE A 73 -7.48 -13.16 -5.84
N ALA A 74 -6.99 -12.01 -5.39
CA ALA A 74 -5.85 -11.33 -5.99
C ALA A 74 -4.87 -10.88 -4.90
N LEU A 75 -3.59 -10.91 -5.23
CA LEU A 75 -2.51 -10.48 -4.36
C LEU A 75 -1.84 -9.25 -4.97
N THR A 76 -1.71 -8.16 -4.21
CA THR A 76 -1.12 -6.89 -4.68
C THR A 76 -0.27 -6.23 -3.58
N GLY A 77 0.29 -5.06 -3.89
CA GLY A 77 1.15 -4.34 -2.94
C GLY A 77 2.53 -4.99 -2.80
N ALA A 78 3.11 -4.91 -1.61
CA ALA A 78 4.42 -5.48 -1.30
C ALA A 78 4.47 -6.96 -1.64
N THR A 79 5.47 -7.37 -2.40
CA THR A 79 5.63 -8.78 -2.81
C THR A 79 5.89 -9.67 -1.60
N MET A 80 5.09 -10.72 -1.47
CA MET A 80 5.22 -11.73 -0.41
C MET A 80 5.29 -13.14 -1.01
N ALA A 81 5.94 -14.06 -0.34
CA ALA A 81 5.89 -15.46 -0.70
C ALA A 81 4.47 -16.00 -0.47
N ALA A 82 3.86 -16.58 -1.50
CA ALA A 82 2.51 -17.13 -1.38
C ALA A 82 2.39 -18.51 -2.05
N ASN A 83 1.59 -19.38 -1.45
CA ASN A 83 1.27 -20.69 -2.01
C ASN A 83 -0.18 -21.10 -1.68
N ILE A 84 -0.72 -22.00 -2.51
CA ILE A 84 -1.98 -22.72 -2.25
C ILE A 84 -1.63 -24.20 -2.12
N ASP A 85 -1.88 -24.80 -0.96
CA ASP A 85 -1.56 -26.19 -0.61
C ASP A 85 -0.09 -26.59 -0.86
N GLY A 86 0.83 -25.62 -0.75
CA GLY A 86 2.26 -25.80 -0.99
C GLY A 86 2.72 -25.38 -2.40
N ASP A 87 1.83 -25.29 -3.36
CA ASP A 87 2.15 -24.86 -4.72
C ASP A 87 2.29 -23.33 -4.77
N ALA A 88 3.48 -22.82 -5.14
CA ALA A 88 3.76 -21.42 -5.21
C ALA A 88 2.87 -20.69 -6.24
N ILE A 89 2.33 -19.54 -5.85
CA ILE A 89 1.51 -18.72 -6.73
C ILE A 89 2.17 -17.36 -7.00
N VAL A 90 1.83 -16.77 -8.14
CA VAL A 90 2.41 -15.50 -8.60
C VAL A 90 1.80 -14.34 -7.84
N TRP A 91 2.64 -13.41 -7.37
CA TRP A 91 2.20 -12.13 -6.80
C TRP A 91 1.79 -11.14 -7.89
N ASN A 92 1.02 -10.14 -7.54
CA ASN A 92 0.42 -9.15 -8.45
C ASN A 92 -0.45 -9.83 -9.54
N ALA A 93 -1.20 -10.83 -9.11
CA ALA A 93 -2.02 -11.69 -9.98
C ALA A 93 -3.30 -12.16 -9.27
N SER A 94 -4.28 -12.61 -10.06
CA SER A 94 -5.50 -13.25 -9.56
C SER A 94 -5.44 -14.78 -9.70
N HIS A 95 -6.02 -15.46 -8.72
CA HIS A 95 -6.03 -16.92 -8.62
C HIS A 95 -7.40 -17.42 -8.17
N MET A 96 -7.67 -18.70 -8.42
CA MET A 96 -8.76 -19.41 -7.76
C MET A 96 -8.23 -20.03 -6.48
N LEU A 97 -8.89 -19.81 -5.36
CA LEU A 97 -8.69 -20.55 -4.11
C LEU A 97 -9.84 -21.55 -3.98
N PRO A 98 -9.60 -22.86 -4.17
CA PRO A 98 -10.63 -23.89 -4.03
C PRO A 98 -11.15 -23.98 -2.59
N ALA A 99 -12.39 -24.43 -2.45
CA ALA A 99 -13.00 -24.69 -1.15
C ALA A 99 -12.12 -25.63 -0.30
N GLY A 100 -11.81 -25.19 0.92
CA GLY A 100 -10.96 -25.96 1.85
C GLY A 100 -9.46 -25.92 1.55
N ALA A 101 -9.02 -25.42 0.40
CA ALA A 101 -7.61 -25.27 0.08
C ALA A 101 -6.95 -24.20 0.99
N LYS A 102 -5.67 -24.38 1.31
CA LYS A 102 -4.92 -23.57 2.25
C LYS A 102 -4.07 -22.54 1.51
N LEU A 103 -4.48 -21.27 1.55
CA LEU A 103 -3.65 -20.15 1.10
C LEU A 103 -2.69 -19.75 2.23
N THR A 104 -1.38 -19.84 1.99
CA THR A 104 -0.36 -19.37 2.92
C THR A 104 0.38 -18.19 2.30
N ILE A 105 0.43 -17.06 3.03
CA ILE A 105 1.17 -15.85 2.66
C ILE A 105 2.23 -15.60 3.73
N GLY A 106 3.49 -15.60 3.33
CA GLY A 106 4.66 -15.44 4.20
C GLY A 106 5.08 -13.99 4.39
N GLY A 107 6.39 -13.81 4.57
CA GLY A 107 7.00 -12.48 4.73
C GLY A 107 7.15 -11.72 3.41
N THR A 108 7.32 -10.37 3.51
CA THR A 108 7.63 -9.52 2.37
C THR A 108 9.04 -9.78 1.85
N THR A 109 9.18 -9.77 0.53
CA THR A 109 10.47 -9.79 -0.17
C THR A 109 10.81 -8.43 -0.80
N GLY A 110 9.90 -7.48 -0.75
CA GLY A 110 10.08 -6.12 -1.26
C GLY A 110 8.84 -5.27 -0.99
N GLY A 111 8.99 -4.17 -0.27
CA GLY A 111 7.88 -3.34 0.21
C GLY A 111 7.50 -3.64 1.66
N THR A 112 6.41 -3.06 2.13
CA THR A 112 5.95 -3.15 3.53
C THR A 112 4.53 -3.70 3.64
N TYR A 113 3.58 -3.21 2.83
CA TYR A 113 2.15 -3.52 2.91
C TYR A 113 1.72 -4.38 1.72
N GLY A 114 1.41 -5.66 1.96
CA GLY A 114 0.78 -6.54 0.99
C GLY A 114 -0.74 -6.60 1.19
N TYR A 115 -1.47 -6.99 0.15
CA TYR A 115 -2.93 -7.01 0.16
C TYR A 115 -3.46 -8.32 -0.39
N LEU A 116 -4.42 -8.91 0.33
CA LEU A 116 -5.25 -10.02 -0.14
C LEU A 116 -6.65 -9.49 -0.47
N HIS A 117 -7.00 -9.50 -1.73
CA HIS A 117 -8.33 -9.21 -2.25
C HIS A 117 -9.11 -10.49 -2.45
N VAL A 118 -10.41 -10.42 -2.24
CA VAL A 118 -11.34 -11.53 -2.51
C VAL A 118 -12.43 -11.08 -3.46
N GLY A 119 -12.91 -11.96 -4.31
CA GLY A 119 -14.06 -11.69 -5.18
C GLY A 119 -15.30 -11.34 -4.34
N GLY A 120 -15.91 -10.18 -4.64
CA GLY A 120 -17.01 -9.62 -3.85
C GLY A 120 -16.60 -8.82 -2.61
N GLY A 121 -15.31 -8.84 -2.23
CA GLY A 121 -14.77 -8.11 -1.07
C GLY A 121 -15.12 -8.72 0.28
N ILE A 122 -14.52 -8.19 1.35
CA ILE A 122 -14.88 -8.53 2.74
C ILE A 122 -16.19 -7.79 3.09
N ALA A 123 -17.19 -8.53 3.56
CA ALA A 123 -18.52 -8.01 3.88
C ALA A 123 -18.74 -7.81 5.39
N SER A 124 -17.70 -7.39 6.12
CA SER A 124 -17.83 -6.99 7.52
C SER A 124 -18.69 -5.74 7.69
N ASP A 125 -19.12 -5.47 8.92
CA ASP A 125 -19.89 -4.27 9.24
C ASP A 125 -19.14 -2.99 8.89
N THR A 126 -19.90 -1.95 8.51
CA THR A 126 -19.35 -0.61 8.29
C THR A 126 -19.45 0.21 9.58
N LEU A 127 -18.40 0.95 9.89
CA LEU A 127 -18.36 1.89 10.99
C LEU A 127 -17.98 3.28 10.47
N LEU A 128 -18.84 4.26 10.68
CA LEU A 128 -18.68 5.64 10.17
C LEU A 128 -18.45 5.68 8.64
N GLY A 129 -19.10 4.79 7.89
CA GLY A 129 -19.07 4.75 6.43
C GLY A 129 -17.94 3.96 5.80
N ALA A 130 -17.09 3.26 6.57
CA ALA A 130 -16.01 2.40 6.05
C ALA A 130 -15.91 1.09 6.83
N ARG A 131 -15.31 0.07 6.22
CA ARG A 131 -14.92 -1.19 6.86
C ARG A 131 -13.48 -1.15 7.37
N ALA A 132 -12.69 -0.18 6.90
CA ALA A 132 -11.30 -0.01 7.29
C ALA A 132 -11.13 0.06 8.80
N SER A 133 -10.19 -0.69 9.34
CA SER A 133 -9.69 -0.47 10.68
C SER A 133 -8.96 0.88 10.76
N HIS A 134 -9.10 1.56 11.89
CA HIS A 134 -8.34 2.76 12.25
C HIS A 134 -7.86 2.58 13.68
N LEU A 135 -6.74 1.87 13.82
CA LEU A 135 -6.31 1.34 15.11
C LEU A 135 -5.95 2.43 16.12
N SER A 136 -5.38 3.55 15.66
CA SER A 136 -5.06 4.70 16.52
C SER A 136 -6.31 5.37 17.13
N ALA A 137 -7.47 5.23 16.49
CA ALA A 137 -8.76 5.73 17.00
C ALA A 137 -9.60 4.62 17.68
N GLY A 138 -9.08 3.41 17.83
CA GLY A 138 -9.81 2.28 18.42
C GLY A 138 -10.96 1.75 17.56
N LEU A 139 -10.96 2.03 16.24
CA LEU A 139 -11.98 1.55 15.31
C LEU A 139 -11.50 0.28 14.59
N GLY A 140 -12.23 -0.81 14.77
CA GLY A 140 -11.82 -2.13 14.30
C GLY A 140 -10.75 -2.75 15.21
N GLN A 141 -10.31 -3.94 14.85
CA GLN A 141 -9.28 -4.70 15.57
C GLN A 141 -8.34 -5.38 14.56
N PRO A 142 -7.09 -5.67 14.93
CA PRO A 142 -6.27 -6.59 14.17
C PRO A 142 -6.97 -7.95 14.02
N LEU A 143 -6.84 -8.55 12.84
CA LEU A 143 -7.35 -9.88 12.59
C LEU A 143 -6.49 -10.92 13.31
N ALA A 144 -7.12 -11.93 13.87
CA ALA A 144 -6.46 -12.99 14.64
C ALA A 144 -6.80 -14.38 14.10
N ALA A 145 -6.00 -15.37 14.48
CA ALA A 145 -6.30 -16.78 14.23
C ALA A 145 -7.64 -17.17 14.85
N GLY A 146 -8.42 -17.99 14.15
CA GLY A 146 -9.80 -18.35 14.47
C GLY A 146 -10.84 -17.37 13.95
N GLY A 147 -10.44 -16.20 13.41
CA GLY A 147 -11.36 -15.25 12.82
C GLY A 147 -12.01 -15.80 11.55
N ALA A 148 -13.28 -15.46 11.33
CA ALA A 148 -14.05 -15.79 10.15
C ALA A 148 -14.62 -14.50 9.54
N LEU A 149 -14.36 -14.28 8.25
CA LEU A 149 -14.75 -13.08 7.53
C LEU A 149 -15.82 -13.42 6.50
N PRO A 150 -17.03 -12.82 6.59
CA PRO A 150 -18.03 -12.98 5.57
C PRO A 150 -17.58 -12.31 4.27
N LEU A 151 -17.83 -12.97 3.13
CA LEU A 151 -17.50 -12.45 1.81
C LEU A 151 -18.74 -11.92 1.11
N GLY A 152 -18.57 -10.87 0.33
CA GLY A 152 -19.62 -10.34 -0.53
C GLY A 152 -19.89 -11.23 -1.75
N ALA A 153 -20.97 -10.94 -2.47
CA ALA A 153 -21.33 -11.67 -3.67
C ALA A 153 -20.32 -11.37 -4.80
N ASP A 154 -19.63 -12.39 -5.28
CA ASP A 154 -18.77 -12.29 -6.45
C ASP A 154 -19.58 -12.40 -7.75
N LYS A 155 -19.42 -11.41 -8.63
CA LYS A 155 -20.18 -11.30 -9.89
C LYS A 155 -19.37 -11.77 -11.11
N SER A 156 -18.12 -12.19 -10.94
CA SER A 156 -17.26 -12.64 -12.03
C SER A 156 -16.73 -14.05 -11.75
N ARG A 157 -16.11 -14.66 -12.76
CA ARG A 157 -15.47 -15.99 -12.65
C ARG A 157 -14.06 -16.01 -13.22
N GLU A 158 -13.59 -14.90 -13.79
CA GLU A 158 -12.28 -14.83 -14.43
C GLU A 158 -11.16 -14.76 -13.39
N THR A 159 -10.14 -15.59 -13.57
CA THR A 159 -8.90 -15.62 -12.78
C THR A 159 -7.71 -15.86 -13.71
N GLY A 160 -6.51 -15.96 -13.16
CA GLY A 160 -5.30 -16.18 -13.96
C GLY A 160 -4.90 -14.91 -14.73
N LEU A 161 -5.13 -13.76 -14.15
CA LEU A 161 -4.74 -12.45 -14.67
C LEU A 161 -3.58 -11.88 -13.85
N LYS A 162 -2.73 -11.04 -14.45
CA LYS A 162 -1.62 -10.36 -13.79
C LYS A 162 -1.47 -8.93 -14.23
N LEU A 163 -0.84 -8.12 -13.37
CA LEU A 163 -0.36 -6.76 -13.66
C LEU A 163 1.19 -6.71 -13.55
N PRO A 164 1.85 -5.78 -14.27
CA PRO A 164 3.26 -5.52 -14.04
C PRO A 164 3.49 -4.96 -12.62
N ARG A 165 4.70 -5.18 -12.07
CA ARG A 165 5.10 -4.55 -10.81
C ARG A 165 5.39 -3.07 -11.02
N ASP A 166 4.87 -2.24 -10.14
CA ASP A 166 5.15 -0.81 -10.10
C ASP A 166 6.47 -0.51 -9.34
N SER A 167 7.08 0.65 -9.60
CA SER A 167 8.35 1.07 -8.98
C SER A 167 8.19 1.72 -7.60
N ARG A 168 6.98 1.88 -7.08
CA ARG A 168 6.73 2.52 -5.78
C ARG A 168 7.35 1.80 -4.58
N PHE A 169 7.79 0.56 -4.78
CA PHE A 169 8.44 -0.26 -3.75
C PHE A 169 9.96 -0.04 -3.66
N ASP A 170 10.55 0.68 -4.61
CA ASP A 170 11.99 0.73 -4.81
C ASP A 170 12.63 2.00 -4.18
N GLY A 171 11.87 2.76 -3.37
CA GLY A 171 12.32 4.03 -2.84
C GLY A 171 12.50 5.10 -3.91
N GLY A 172 13.58 5.90 -3.85
CA GLY A 172 13.90 6.93 -4.83
C GLY A 172 13.27 8.29 -4.51
N THR A 173 12.94 9.09 -5.52
CA THR A 173 12.45 10.46 -5.34
C THR A 173 10.98 10.50 -4.92
N VAL A 174 10.70 11.28 -3.89
CA VAL A 174 9.37 11.62 -3.36
C VAL A 174 9.19 13.13 -3.51
N ARG A 175 8.20 13.54 -4.28
CA ARG A 175 7.95 14.95 -4.55
C ARG A 175 7.13 15.57 -3.44
N VAL A 176 7.49 16.80 -3.09
CA VAL A 176 6.87 17.58 -2.04
C VAL A 176 6.49 18.97 -2.55
N VAL A 177 5.44 19.54 -2.01
CA VAL A 177 5.07 20.93 -2.22
C VAL A 177 5.32 21.72 -0.95
N ALA A 178 5.53 23.03 -1.08
CA ALA A 178 5.65 23.90 0.06
C ALA A 178 4.36 23.86 0.91
N SER A 179 4.52 23.76 2.22
CA SER A 179 3.45 23.92 3.21
C SER A 179 3.35 25.39 3.64
N MET A 180 2.37 25.69 4.47
CA MET A 180 2.23 27.03 5.06
C MET A 180 3.41 27.42 5.98
N GLN A 181 4.21 26.46 6.40
CA GLN A 181 5.32 26.64 7.35
C GLN A 181 6.70 26.39 6.74
N THR A 182 6.78 26.07 5.44
CA THR A 182 8.07 25.86 4.75
C THR A 182 9.01 27.05 4.90
N ASN A 183 8.47 28.27 4.98
CA ASN A 183 9.27 29.50 5.16
C ASN A 183 9.88 29.65 6.56
N HIS A 184 9.52 28.82 7.53
CA HIS A 184 10.20 28.74 8.83
C HIS A 184 11.55 28.02 8.73
N PHE A 185 11.83 27.37 7.61
CA PHE A 185 13.12 26.74 7.32
C PHE A 185 13.93 27.62 6.39
N THR A 186 15.19 27.87 6.73
CA THR A 186 16.10 28.66 5.90
C THR A 186 16.29 28.03 4.51
N ALA A 187 16.79 28.78 3.55
CA ALA A 187 17.09 28.25 2.22
C ALA A 187 18.10 27.09 2.31
N ASP A 188 19.12 27.22 3.15
CA ASP A 188 20.16 26.21 3.36
C ASP A 188 19.57 24.91 3.97
N GLU A 189 18.65 25.03 4.94
CA GLU A 189 17.97 23.86 5.53
C GLU A 189 17.10 23.14 4.50
N ARG A 190 16.42 23.85 3.63
CA ARG A 190 15.61 23.26 2.55
C ARG A 190 16.48 22.58 1.51
N GLU A 191 17.59 23.19 1.10
CA GLU A 191 18.56 22.58 0.18
C GLU A 191 19.21 21.33 0.80
N ARG A 192 19.57 21.41 2.09
CA ARG A 192 20.06 20.24 2.85
C ARG A 192 19.04 19.11 2.87
N PHE A 193 17.75 19.44 3.07
CA PHE A 193 16.67 18.45 3.06
C PHE A 193 16.54 17.75 1.70
N GLU A 194 16.65 18.48 0.58
CA GLU A 194 16.56 17.89 -0.77
C GLU A 194 17.81 17.04 -1.11
N THR A 195 18.97 17.42 -0.64
CA THR A 195 20.23 16.71 -0.93
C THR A 195 20.47 15.51 -0.01
N THR A 196 19.78 15.43 1.12
CA THR A 196 19.90 14.34 2.10
C THR A 196 19.24 13.06 1.56
N ALA A 197 19.93 11.93 1.75
CA ALA A 197 19.37 10.61 1.55
C ALA A 197 18.77 10.12 2.88
N PHE A 198 17.49 9.81 2.85
CA PHE A 198 16.73 9.31 4.01
C PHE A 198 16.48 7.82 3.89
N THR A 199 16.33 7.15 5.04
CA THR A 199 15.86 5.77 5.13
C THR A 199 14.68 5.69 6.07
N ARG A 200 13.77 4.74 5.82
CA ARG A 200 12.60 4.52 6.66
C ARG A 200 13.01 3.85 7.98
N ASP A 201 12.65 4.45 9.13
CA ASP A 201 12.79 3.82 10.45
C ASP A 201 11.91 2.55 10.51
N PRO A 202 12.42 1.42 11.00
CA PRO A 202 11.65 0.17 11.12
C PRO A 202 10.42 0.27 12.06
N ARG A 203 10.36 1.27 12.95
CA ARG A 203 9.21 1.55 13.83
C ARG A 203 8.08 2.29 13.14
N ALA A 204 8.24 2.65 11.88
CA ALA A 204 7.21 3.31 11.09
C ALA A 204 5.90 2.50 11.09
N ASN A 205 4.78 3.20 11.15
CA ASN A 205 3.46 2.62 11.25
C ASN A 205 2.42 3.44 10.43
N ARG A 206 1.16 3.14 10.61
CA ARG A 206 0.06 3.78 9.89
C ARG A 206 -0.21 5.23 10.31
N MET A 207 0.37 5.71 11.43
CA MET A 207 0.30 7.12 11.84
C MET A 207 1.37 7.96 11.15
N GLY A 208 2.56 7.40 10.91
CA GLY A 208 3.63 8.13 10.27
C GLY A 208 4.92 7.33 10.13
N VAL A 209 5.78 7.84 9.29
CA VAL A 209 7.08 7.27 8.93
C VAL A 209 8.18 8.26 9.34
N ARG A 210 8.94 7.91 10.37
CA ARG A 210 10.18 8.61 10.70
C ARG A 210 11.19 8.35 9.60
N MET A 211 11.87 9.40 9.18
CA MET A 211 12.91 9.36 8.16
C MET A 211 14.27 9.55 8.84
N ASP A 212 15.02 8.46 8.91
CA ASP A 212 16.38 8.47 9.48
C ASP A 212 17.37 8.95 8.42
N HIS A 213 18.40 9.66 8.85
CA HIS A 213 19.49 10.16 8.02
C HIS A 213 20.78 10.33 8.84
N ASP A 214 21.89 10.42 8.15
CA ASP A 214 23.16 10.77 8.77
C ASP A 214 23.27 12.31 8.94
N GLY A 215 23.91 12.74 10.02
CA GLY A 215 24.18 14.15 10.32
C GLY A 215 23.20 14.77 11.32
N ASP A 216 23.28 16.10 11.45
CA ASP A 216 22.52 16.87 12.44
C ASP A 216 21.02 16.92 12.09
N GLY A 217 20.17 17.00 13.11
CA GLY A 217 18.74 17.20 12.94
C GLY A 217 18.43 18.50 12.19
N PHE A 218 17.26 18.55 11.54
CA PHE A 218 16.77 19.76 10.87
C PHE A 218 16.27 20.78 11.89
N SER A 219 16.44 22.07 11.59
CA SER A 219 16.04 23.17 12.44
C SER A 219 15.08 24.12 11.73
N ALA A 220 14.25 24.84 12.49
CA ALA A 220 13.36 25.87 11.98
C ALA A 220 13.57 27.18 12.73
N GLU A 221 13.43 28.30 12.05
CA GLU A 221 13.41 29.63 12.70
C GLU A 221 12.24 29.70 13.70
N GLY A 222 12.55 30.12 14.94
CA GLY A 222 11.58 30.12 16.03
C GLY A 222 11.44 28.80 16.79
N GLY A 223 12.20 27.75 16.41
CA GLY A 223 12.27 26.44 17.07
C GLY A 223 11.30 25.40 16.49
N LEU A 224 11.34 24.21 17.08
CA LEU A 224 10.61 23.02 16.61
C LEU A 224 9.28 22.78 17.36
N SER A 225 8.74 23.81 18.02
CA SER A 225 7.41 23.77 18.66
C SER A 225 6.61 24.99 18.24
N ILE A 226 5.45 24.75 17.67
CA ILE A 226 4.54 25.80 17.17
C ILE A 226 3.15 25.64 17.78
N LEU A 227 2.29 26.66 17.63
CA LEU A 227 0.89 26.49 17.96
C LEU A 227 0.30 25.35 17.11
N SER A 228 -0.46 24.45 17.75
CA SER A 228 -1.08 23.33 17.05
C SER A 228 -1.99 23.80 15.93
N GLU A 229 -1.75 23.27 14.74
CA GLU A 229 -2.52 23.54 13.53
C GLU A 229 -3.07 22.25 12.93
N VAL A 230 -3.97 22.39 11.97
CA VAL A 230 -4.48 21.25 11.18
C VAL A 230 -3.35 20.64 10.38
N ILE A 231 -3.18 19.33 10.52
CA ILE A 231 -2.21 18.52 9.76
C ILE A 231 -2.93 17.50 8.88
N VAL A 232 -2.26 17.03 7.83
CA VAL A 232 -2.82 16.11 6.85
C VAL A 232 -1.84 14.94 6.56
N PRO A 233 -2.30 13.77 6.11
CA PRO A 233 -1.41 12.77 5.54
C PRO A 233 -0.56 13.38 4.42
N GLY A 234 0.74 13.07 4.44
CA GLY A 234 1.74 13.65 3.55
C GLY A 234 2.51 14.81 4.16
N ASP A 235 2.00 15.52 5.18
CA ASP A 235 2.78 16.54 5.87
C ASP A 235 4.06 15.95 6.45
N ILE A 236 5.18 16.66 6.29
CA ILE A 236 6.48 16.27 6.82
C ILE A 236 6.79 17.18 8.00
N GLN A 237 6.52 16.69 9.19
CA GLN A 237 6.83 17.37 10.43
C GLN A 237 8.30 17.18 10.80
N ILE A 238 8.95 18.24 11.28
CA ILE A 238 10.26 18.15 11.92
C ILE A 238 10.04 18.06 13.41
N THR A 239 10.32 16.89 13.98
CA THR A 239 10.10 16.61 15.42
C THR A 239 11.15 17.28 16.29
N GLY A 240 10.95 17.28 17.61
CA GLY A 240 11.81 18.03 18.55
C GLY A 240 13.29 17.63 18.54
N ASP A 241 13.62 16.47 18.01
CA ASP A 241 15.01 16.00 17.78
C ASP A 241 15.53 16.32 16.36
N GLY A 242 14.77 17.10 15.58
CA GLY A 242 15.12 17.49 14.22
C GLY A 242 14.90 16.41 13.15
N ALA A 243 14.27 15.28 13.49
CA ALA A 243 14.00 14.23 12.51
C ALA A 243 12.74 14.52 11.70
N PRO A 244 12.75 14.34 10.36
CA PRO A 244 11.56 14.41 9.54
C PRO A 244 10.63 13.22 9.82
N PHE A 245 9.34 13.49 9.90
CA PHE A 245 8.29 12.51 10.13
C PHE A 245 7.15 12.70 9.12
N VAL A 246 7.03 11.81 8.16
CA VAL A 246 5.97 11.86 7.14
C VAL A 246 4.68 11.30 7.71
N LEU A 247 3.64 12.11 7.79
CA LEU A 247 2.35 11.72 8.34
C LEU A 247 1.60 10.78 7.37
N MET A 248 1.01 9.72 7.93
CA MET A 248 0.29 8.70 7.17
C MET A 248 -1.23 8.74 7.44
N GLY A 249 -1.98 7.78 6.89
CA GLY A 249 -3.45 7.77 6.89
C GLY A 249 -4.12 7.81 8.26
N GLU A 250 -3.46 7.33 9.33
CA GLU A 250 -3.98 7.34 10.71
C GLU A 250 -3.34 8.40 11.61
N CYS A 251 -2.68 9.42 11.04
CA CYS A 251 -2.13 10.53 11.82
C CYS A 251 -3.23 11.30 12.58
N GLN A 252 -2.81 12.09 13.55
CA GLN A 252 -3.70 13.03 14.22
C GLN A 252 -4.22 14.08 13.24
N THR A 253 -5.24 14.82 13.66
CA THR A 253 -5.84 15.91 12.87
C THR A 253 -5.22 17.28 13.15
N THR A 254 -4.49 17.40 14.27
CA THR A 254 -3.76 18.61 14.68
C THR A 254 -2.38 18.24 15.18
N GLY A 255 -1.40 19.12 14.98
CA GLY A 255 -0.01 18.90 15.41
C GLY A 255 0.71 20.22 15.67
N GLY A 256 1.70 20.19 16.56
CA GLY A 256 2.46 21.34 17.03
C GLY A 256 3.95 21.32 16.60
N TYR A 257 4.30 20.55 15.59
CA TYR A 257 5.63 20.59 14.97
C TYR A 257 5.59 21.31 13.61
N PRO A 258 6.62 22.12 13.27
CA PRO A 258 6.68 22.80 11.99
C PRO A 258 6.79 21.77 10.84
N ARG A 259 6.15 22.10 9.73
CA ARG A 259 6.15 21.26 8.52
C ARG A 259 7.08 21.86 7.48
N ILE A 260 8.09 21.08 7.07
CA ILE A 260 9.02 21.54 6.03
C ILE A 260 8.39 21.48 4.64
N GLY A 261 7.44 20.57 4.40
CA GLY A 261 6.71 20.42 3.15
C GLY A 261 5.61 19.37 3.28
N THR A 262 4.91 19.08 2.19
CA THR A 262 3.86 18.06 2.11
C THR A 262 4.09 17.18 0.89
N VAL A 263 4.22 15.87 1.10
CA VAL A 263 4.33 14.85 0.03
C VAL A 263 3.06 14.89 -0.82
N ILE A 264 3.21 14.90 -2.14
CA ILE A 264 2.05 14.81 -3.03
C ILE A 264 1.37 13.43 -2.91
N PRO A 265 0.03 13.34 -3.02
CA PRO A 265 -0.71 12.11 -2.73
C PRO A 265 -0.25 10.90 -3.53
N ARG A 266 0.12 11.06 -4.81
CA ARG A 266 0.61 9.95 -5.65
C ARG A 266 1.91 9.34 -5.17
N ASP A 267 2.75 10.09 -4.43
CA ASP A 267 4.05 9.61 -3.96
C ASP A 267 3.99 9.08 -2.51
N LEU A 268 2.89 9.33 -1.79
CA LEU A 268 2.73 8.85 -0.41
C LEU A 268 2.79 7.30 -0.31
N PRO A 269 2.24 6.52 -1.24
CA PRO A 269 2.44 5.08 -1.28
C PRO A 269 3.92 4.65 -1.36
N ARG A 270 4.80 5.43 -2.01
CA ARG A 270 6.24 5.16 -2.06
C ARG A 270 6.87 5.25 -0.67
N VAL A 271 6.49 6.26 0.13
CA VAL A 271 6.93 6.39 1.54
C VAL A 271 6.39 5.23 2.38
N ALA A 272 5.11 4.88 2.21
CA ALA A 272 4.49 3.77 2.92
C ALA A 272 5.18 2.44 2.62
N GLN A 273 5.46 2.19 1.35
CA GLN A 273 5.98 0.91 0.84
C GLN A 273 7.50 0.76 0.95
N ALA A 274 8.26 1.85 1.15
CA ALA A 274 9.72 1.74 1.28
C ALA A 274 10.09 0.70 2.34
N ALA A 275 10.91 -0.28 1.95
CA ALA A 275 11.47 -1.25 2.90
C ALA A 275 12.51 -0.56 3.79
N SER A 276 12.78 -1.12 4.96
CA SER A 276 13.86 -0.65 5.83
C SER A 276 15.19 -0.63 5.06
N GLY A 277 15.94 0.47 5.16
CA GLY A 277 17.20 0.68 4.45
C GLY A 277 17.06 1.13 2.99
N THR A 278 15.85 1.18 2.44
CA THR A 278 15.64 1.73 1.09
C THR A 278 15.76 3.25 1.12
N ALA A 279 16.62 3.80 0.25
CA ALA A 279 16.87 5.24 0.18
C ALA A 279 15.69 6.01 -0.42
N ILE A 280 15.28 7.08 0.24
CA ILE A 280 14.30 8.07 -0.22
C ILE A 280 14.99 9.43 -0.28
N ARG A 281 14.67 10.23 -1.29
CA ARG A 281 15.03 11.65 -1.41
C ARG A 281 13.77 12.46 -1.63
N PHE A 282 13.70 13.64 -1.01
CA PHE A 282 12.61 14.57 -1.22
C PHE A 282 13.01 15.63 -2.25
N GLU A 283 12.07 16.01 -3.10
CA GLU A 283 12.26 17.02 -4.14
C GLU A 283 11.11 18.01 -4.07
N PHE A 284 11.41 19.31 -3.88
CA PHE A 284 10.40 20.35 -3.93
C PHE A 284 9.99 20.62 -5.38
N ILE A 285 8.69 20.58 -5.62
CA ILE A 285 8.06 20.93 -6.90
C ILE A 285 7.04 22.04 -6.71
N THR A 286 6.68 22.71 -7.82
CA THR A 286 5.61 23.71 -7.77
C THR A 286 4.24 23.05 -7.64
N LEU A 287 3.24 23.83 -7.19
CA LEU A 287 1.87 23.34 -7.11
C LEU A 287 1.30 22.96 -8.48
N GLU A 288 1.65 23.67 -9.54
CA GLU A 288 1.25 23.38 -10.92
C GLU A 288 1.81 22.03 -11.40
N GLN A 289 3.08 21.76 -11.09
CA GLN A 289 3.70 20.47 -11.37
C GLN A 289 2.99 19.35 -10.60
N ALA A 290 2.68 19.56 -9.30
CA ALA A 290 1.97 18.60 -8.49
C ALA A 290 0.57 18.29 -9.07
N ILE A 291 -0.20 19.30 -9.46
CA ILE A 291 -1.53 19.14 -10.08
C ILE A 291 -1.42 18.34 -11.39
N THR A 292 -0.42 18.62 -12.20
CA THR A 292 -0.19 17.89 -13.46
C THR A 292 0.08 16.40 -13.18
N LEU A 293 0.96 16.12 -12.24
CA LEU A 293 1.32 14.76 -11.84
C LEU A 293 0.15 13.98 -11.22
N GLU A 294 -0.66 14.64 -10.38
CA GLU A 294 -1.87 14.03 -9.81
C GLU A 294 -2.94 13.74 -10.88
N THR A 295 -3.07 14.64 -11.85
CA THR A 295 -4.00 14.44 -12.97
C THR A 295 -3.58 13.24 -13.81
N GLN A 296 -2.28 13.12 -14.14
CA GLN A 296 -1.75 11.96 -14.85
C GLN A 296 -1.93 10.68 -14.03
N HIS A 297 -1.63 10.70 -12.73
CA HIS A 297 -1.82 9.54 -11.86
C HIS A 297 -3.27 9.03 -11.85
N ARG A 298 -4.25 9.94 -11.80
CA ARG A 298 -5.67 9.56 -11.91
C ARG A 298 -6.03 8.91 -13.25
N GLN A 299 -5.38 9.32 -14.33
CA GLN A 299 -5.54 8.70 -15.64
C GLN A 299 -4.90 7.30 -15.67
N ASP A 300 -3.70 7.16 -15.11
CA ASP A 300 -2.98 5.88 -15.01
C ASP A 300 -3.80 4.86 -14.20
N ILE A 301 -4.36 5.26 -13.06
CA ILE A 301 -5.27 4.42 -12.24
C ILE A 301 -6.49 3.97 -13.05
N LYS A 302 -7.13 4.86 -13.80
CA LYS A 302 -8.27 4.50 -14.65
C LYS A 302 -7.89 3.55 -15.78
N ALA A 303 -6.65 3.60 -16.24
CA ALA A 303 -6.13 2.76 -17.31
C ALA A 303 -5.65 1.38 -16.85
N LEU A 304 -5.58 1.10 -15.53
CA LEU A 304 -5.07 -0.16 -14.98
C LEU A 304 -5.75 -1.40 -15.56
N GLY A 305 -7.07 -1.35 -15.76
CA GLY A 305 -7.81 -2.47 -16.37
C GLY A 305 -7.30 -2.86 -17.77
N GLY A 306 -6.79 -1.89 -18.53
CA GLY A 306 -6.18 -2.13 -19.85
C GLY A 306 -4.76 -2.71 -19.80
N GLN A 307 -4.13 -2.72 -18.64
CA GLN A 307 -2.78 -3.29 -18.43
C GLN A 307 -2.82 -4.74 -17.94
N VAL A 308 -4.01 -5.24 -17.60
CA VAL A 308 -4.21 -6.62 -17.14
C VAL A 308 -3.94 -7.57 -18.31
N THR A 309 -3.15 -8.60 -18.06
CA THR A 309 -2.78 -9.62 -19.05
C THR A 309 -2.96 -11.01 -18.47
N PRO A 310 -3.20 -12.06 -19.30
CA PRO A 310 -3.24 -13.43 -18.83
C PRO A 310 -1.93 -13.83 -18.12
N LEU A 311 -2.04 -14.53 -16.99
CA LEU A 311 -0.91 -15.06 -16.23
C LEU A 311 -0.17 -16.13 -17.07
N VAL A 312 -0.93 -16.98 -17.76
CA VAL A 312 -0.42 -17.97 -18.69
C VAL A 312 -0.75 -17.51 -20.10
N ARG A 313 0.28 -17.38 -20.95
CA ARG A 313 0.08 -17.00 -22.34
C ARG A 313 -0.57 -18.16 -23.09
N ASP A 314 -1.62 -17.88 -23.85
CA ASP A 314 -2.22 -18.83 -24.78
C ASP A 314 -1.25 -19.12 -25.94
N PRO A 315 -0.75 -20.37 -26.08
CA PRO A 315 0.18 -20.71 -27.15
C PRO A 315 -0.37 -20.40 -28.56
N ALA A 316 -1.68 -20.48 -28.76
CA ALA A 316 -2.32 -20.17 -30.04
C ALA A 316 -2.22 -18.70 -30.44
N LYS A 317 -2.00 -17.80 -29.47
CA LYS A 317 -1.83 -16.35 -29.68
C LYS A 317 -0.36 -15.90 -29.81
N ILE A 318 0.60 -16.82 -29.67
CA ILE A 318 2.03 -16.52 -29.80
C ILE A 318 2.45 -16.62 -31.25
N ARG A 319 2.66 -15.46 -31.92
CA ARG A 319 3.01 -15.40 -33.37
C ARG A 319 4.27 -16.17 -33.74
N ASN A 320 5.26 -16.25 -32.84
CA ASN A 320 6.57 -16.88 -33.08
C ASN A 320 6.81 -18.00 -32.07
N LEU A 321 5.85 -18.90 -31.86
CA LEU A 321 5.98 -19.99 -30.87
C LEU A 321 7.22 -20.86 -31.14
N LEU A 322 7.58 -21.09 -32.43
CA LEU A 322 8.76 -21.84 -32.83
C LEU A 322 10.09 -21.14 -32.54
N ALA A 323 10.09 -19.83 -32.29
CA ALA A 323 11.30 -19.10 -31.90
C ALA A 323 11.60 -19.19 -30.38
N TYR A 324 10.68 -19.75 -29.60
CA TYR A 324 10.90 -19.99 -28.19
C TYR A 324 11.53 -21.37 -28.00
N GLN A 325 12.64 -21.42 -27.28
CA GLN A 325 13.25 -22.66 -26.86
C GLN A 325 12.39 -23.29 -25.76
N LEU A 326 11.51 -24.22 -26.14
CA LEU A 326 10.57 -24.87 -25.22
C LEU A 326 11.20 -26.00 -24.41
N VAL A 327 12.43 -26.42 -24.76
CA VAL A 327 13.19 -27.47 -24.07
C VAL A 327 14.45 -26.84 -23.49
N GLY A 328 14.45 -26.62 -22.18
CA GLY A 328 15.65 -26.19 -21.44
C GLY A 328 16.52 -27.40 -21.07
N GLY A 329 17.45 -27.76 -21.91
CA GLY A 329 18.41 -28.83 -21.61
C GLY A 329 19.11 -29.34 -22.88
N ALA A 330 20.41 -29.65 -22.79
CA ALA A 330 21.13 -30.37 -23.84
C ALA A 330 20.70 -31.83 -23.79
N ILE A 331 20.09 -32.34 -24.85
CA ILE A 331 19.91 -33.78 -25.02
C ILE A 331 21.23 -34.31 -25.62
N SER A 332 22.04 -35.01 -24.83
CA SER A 332 23.16 -35.77 -25.30
C SER A 332 22.60 -37.05 -25.90
N ALA A 333 22.71 -37.24 -27.21
CA ALA A 333 22.54 -38.51 -27.84
C ALA A 333 23.78 -39.38 -27.53
N ALA A 334 23.60 -40.44 -26.76
CA ALA A 334 24.61 -41.48 -26.56
C ALA A 334 24.59 -42.43 -27.75
#